data_acd9e2d9e1a4f9035a09f5bc025a226c
#
_entry.id   acd9e2d9e1a4f9035a09f5bc025a226c
#
_cell.length_a   1.000
_cell.length_b   1.000
_cell.length_c   1.000
_cell.angle_alpha   90.00
_cell.angle_beta   90.00
_cell.angle_gamma   90.00
#
_symmetry.space_group_name_H-M   'P 1'
#
loop_
_entity.id
_entity.type
_entity.pdbx_description
1 polymer ?
#
loop_
_entity_poly.entity_id
_entity_poly.type
_entity_poly.pdbx_seq_one_letter_code
_entity_poly.pdbx_strand_id
1 'polypeptide(L)'
;MCLSTPTPPKAGQSNGACCLSPVAICSTAANTTTSNNNNNNTTDRADAQLKHRSHATDARQKQTKEEADDNLGYKEENAVYKEYDDKAQQVASEAEQQEQEEEYRPQIRWPDLGAQTFLHAGALYGLYLLIYAKFYTFLWVAGLIGVSGIGITAGAHRLWSHKSYTASLPLRILLAFMFSIAGQRDAYTWALDHRIHHKFSETDADPHNVNRGFFFAHVGWLFLTPHPKVIAKRKVIDMSDLEADGVVMFQRKYYIPLFALCSIVLPVLVPWYFWQEDLWMAFWIAFNMRFTWTLNVAFFVNSVAHMYGNKPYDKNISSVEAPVVSLLAMGEGWHNYHHVFPWDYKTGEFGNYTLNITTAFIDFCARVGLASGRKSVSPEMVKRRAAKCGDGTRFLSDEYAHKNQVWGFGDRDLPCEDIVELAKMQN
;
A
#
# COMPACT_ATOMS: atom_id res chain seq x y z
N MET A 1 15.57 -49.85 -16.00
CA MET A 1 14.18 -49.41 -16.14
C MET A 1 14.21 -47.89 -16.18
N CYS A 2 14.05 -47.33 -17.38
CA CYS A 2 14.01 -45.88 -17.59
C CYS A 2 12.65 -45.36 -17.27
N LEU A 3 12.56 -44.37 -16.37
CA LEU A 3 11.36 -43.54 -16.16
C LEU A 3 11.64 -42.17 -16.78
N SER A 4 10.86 -41.89 -17.82
CA SER A 4 10.84 -40.66 -18.59
C SER A 4 10.19 -39.52 -17.79
N THR A 5 10.83 -38.36 -17.76
CA THR A 5 10.31 -37.11 -17.27
C THR A 5 9.38 -36.48 -18.32
N PRO A 6 8.22 -35.91 -17.95
CA PRO A 6 7.40 -35.13 -18.88
C PRO A 6 7.91 -33.71 -19.00
N THR A 7 8.06 -33.25 -20.23
CA THR A 7 8.31 -31.87 -20.62
C THR A 7 7.11 -30.96 -20.33
N PRO A 8 7.31 -29.69 -19.91
CA PRO A 8 6.22 -28.73 -19.72
C PRO A 8 5.68 -28.19 -21.06
N PRO A 9 4.40 -27.85 -21.15
CA PRO A 9 3.80 -27.30 -22.36
C PRO A 9 4.24 -25.84 -22.59
N LYS A 10 4.44 -25.51 -23.86
CA LYS A 10 4.77 -24.18 -24.36
C LYS A 10 3.63 -23.18 -24.05
N ALA A 11 4.00 -22.03 -23.53
CA ALA A 11 3.13 -20.89 -23.32
C ALA A 11 2.54 -20.39 -24.65
N GLY A 12 1.22 -20.41 -24.75
CA GLY A 12 0.49 -19.72 -25.79
C GLY A 12 0.33 -18.24 -25.42
N GLN A 13 0.78 -17.38 -26.31
CA GLN A 13 0.54 -15.94 -26.24
C GLN A 13 -0.97 -15.67 -26.35
N SER A 14 -1.56 -15.08 -25.32
CA SER A 14 -2.86 -14.39 -25.43
C SER A 14 -2.64 -12.91 -25.16
N ASN A 15 -2.67 -12.13 -26.25
CA ASN A 15 -2.77 -10.67 -26.21
C ASN A 15 -4.10 -10.26 -25.57
N GLY A 16 -4.03 -9.80 -24.35
CA GLY A 16 -5.12 -9.11 -23.67
C GLY A 16 -4.70 -7.68 -23.37
N ALA A 17 -4.82 -6.81 -24.38
CA ALA A 17 -4.69 -5.38 -24.19
C ALA A 17 -5.82 -4.89 -23.29
N CYS A 18 -5.49 -4.49 -22.08
CA CYS A 18 -6.42 -3.78 -21.20
C CYS A 18 -6.42 -2.31 -21.63
N CYS A 19 -7.48 -1.90 -22.33
CA CYS A 19 -7.70 -0.52 -22.78
C CYS A 19 -7.84 0.40 -21.56
N LEU A 20 -6.89 1.33 -21.41
CA LEU A 20 -7.06 2.54 -20.62
C LEU A 20 -8.01 3.48 -21.39
N SER A 21 -9.20 3.71 -20.88
CA SER A 21 -10.10 4.77 -21.34
C SER A 21 -10.02 5.99 -20.45
N PRO A 22 -10.08 7.23 -21.01
CA PRO A 22 -9.87 8.45 -20.26
C PRO A 22 -11.03 8.76 -19.30
N VAL A 23 -10.68 9.41 -18.21
CA VAL A 23 -11.56 9.90 -17.15
C VAL A 23 -12.56 10.91 -17.72
N ALA A 24 -13.86 10.60 -17.66
CA ALA A 24 -14.92 11.55 -17.94
C ALA A 24 -15.16 12.44 -16.71
N ILE A 25 -14.97 13.73 -16.89
CA ILE A 25 -15.22 14.76 -15.87
C ILE A 25 -16.73 14.86 -15.62
N CYS A 26 -17.13 14.67 -14.38
CA CYS A 26 -18.52 14.82 -13.92
C CYS A 26 -18.86 16.31 -13.83
N SER A 27 -19.56 16.87 -14.82
CA SER A 27 -20.15 18.21 -14.76
C SER A 27 -21.62 18.08 -14.38
N THR A 28 -21.99 18.62 -13.23
CA THR A 28 -23.38 18.77 -12.79
C THR A 28 -24.03 19.96 -13.48
N ALA A 29 -24.97 19.69 -14.39
CA ALA A 29 -25.86 20.69 -14.94
C ALA A 29 -27.14 20.78 -14.09
N ALA A 30 -27.38 21.94 -13.49
CA ALA A 30 -28.64 22.24 -12.81
C ALA A 30 -29.63 22.76 -13.85
N ASN A 31 -30.75 22.06 -14.03
CA ASN A 31 -31.91 22.52 -14.79
C ASN A 31 -32.78 23.39 -13.88
N THR A 32 -33.02 24.64 -14.28
CA THR A 32 -34.11 25.45 -13.77
C THR A 32 -35.10 25.74 -14.88
N THR A 33 -36.31 25.21 -14.72
CA THR A 33 -37.53 25.54 -15.49
C THR A 33 -38.12 26.86 -14.99
N THR A 34 -38.46 27.76 -15.93
CA THR A 34 -39.40 28.84 -15.65
C THR A 34 -40.41 28.97 -16.78
N SER A 35 -41.64 29.05 -16.35
CA SER A 35 -42.89 29.13 -17.09
C SER A 35 -43.17 30.52 -17.69
N ASN A 36 -43.87 30.49 -18.85
CA ASN A 36 -44.45 31.61 -19.57
C ASN A 36 -45.46 32.43 -18.76
N ASN A 37 -45.52 33.71 -19.06
CA ASN A 37 -46.80 34.43 -19.17
C ASN A 37 -46.73 35.59 -20.18
N ASN A 38 -47.77 35.62 -21.07
CA ASN A 38 -48.05 36.65 -22.04
C ASN A 38 -48.62 37.91 -21.41
N ASN A 39 -48.34 39.08 -21.98
CA ASN A 39 -49.40 39.99 -22.53
C ASN A 39 -48.82 41.23 -23.23
N ASN A 40 -49.48 41.47 -24.38
CA ASN A 40 -49.61 42.62 -25.29
C ASN A 40 -49.13 44.03 -24.84
N ASN A 41 -48.43 44.73 -25.68
CA ASN A 41 -48.96 45.96 -26.36
C ASN A 41 -48.12 46.41 -27.57
N THR A 42 -48.82 46.74 -28.66
CA THR A 42 -48.39 47.27 -29.91
C THR A 42 -48.26 48.79 -29.79
N THR A 43 -47.11 49.39 -30.16
CA THR A 43 -46.83 50.65 -30.83
C THR A 43 -45.41 51.10 -30.48
N ASP A 44 -44.51 50.95 -31.43
CA ASP A 44 -43.21 51.61 -31.62
C ASP A 44 -42.29 50.71 -32.47
N ARG A 45 -42.76 50.40 -33.68
CA ARG A 45 -42.13 49.35 -34.48
C ARG A 45 -40.98 49.77 -35.40
N ALA A 46 -40.60 51.03 -35.49
CA ALA A 46 -39.57 51.51 -36.43
C ALA A 46 -38.18 51.75 -35.75
N ASP A 47 -38.13 52.39 -34.60
CA ASP A 47 -36.87 52.75 -33.93
C ASP A 47 -36.31 51.58 -33.08
N ALA A 48 -37.15 50.66 -32.64
CA ALA A 48 -36.72 49.47 -31.89
C ALA A 48 -36.00 48.46 -32.77
N GLN A 49 -36.30 48.38 -34.08
CA GLN A 49 -35.65 47.41 -34.98
C GLN A 49 -34.19 47.78 -35.34
N LEU A 50 -33.84 49.06 -35.37
CA LEU A 50 -32.45 49.51 -35.63
C LEU A 50 -31.56 49.32 -34.39
N LYS A 51 -32.08 49.61 -33.18
CA LYS A 51 -31.35 49.37 -31.92
C LYS A 51 -31.21 47.86 -31.61
N HIS A 52 -32.23 47.06 -31.92
CA HIS A 52 -32.17 45.61 -31.75
C HIS A 52 -31.15 44.95 -32.72
N ARG A 53 -30.97 45.47 -33.94
CA ARG A 53 -29.95 44.94 -34.87
C ARG A 53 -28.53 45.30 -34.47
N SER A 54 -28.27 46.50 -33.91
CA SER A 54 -26.91 46.86 -33.44
C SER A 54 -26.55 46.07 -32.17
N HIS A 55 -27.46 45.88 -31.22
CA HIS A 55 -27.20 45.08 -30.04
C HIS A 55 -27.05 43.55 -30.35
N ALA A 56 -27.78 43.04 -31.37
CA ALA A 56 -27.65 41.65 -31.82
C ALA A 56 -26.32 41.40 -32.55
N THR A 57 -25.80 42.38 -33.30
CA THR A 57 -24.47 42.27 -33.93
C THR A 57 -23.35 42.38 -32.91
N ASP A 58 -23.43 43.28 -31.95
CA ASP A 58 -22.45 43.41 -30.86
C ASP A 58 -22.43 42.16 -29.94
N ALA A 59 -23.61 41.61 -29.60
CA ALA A 59 -23.69 40.38 -28.82
C ALA A 59 -23.10 39.18 -29.57
N ARG A 60 -23.34 39.10 -30.90
CA ARG A 60 -22.82 38.02 -31.72
C ARG A 60 -21.31 38.13 -31.96
N GLN A 61 -20.76 39.37 -32.08
CA GLN A 61 -19.32 39.59 -32.14
C GLN A 61 -18.64 39.31 -30.80
N LYS A 62 -19.30 39.59 -29.68
CA LYS A 62 -18.77 39.28 -28.36
C LYS A 62 -18.76 37.77 -28.09
N GLN A 63 -19.84 37.08 -28.49
CA GLN A 63 -19.93 35.63 -28.34
C GLN A 63 -18.91 34.88 -29.22
N THR A 64 -18.68 35.33 -30.49
CA THR A 64 -17.66 34.75 -31.37
C THR A 64 -16.24 35.02 -30.88
N LYS A 65 -16.02 36.13 -30.16
CA LYS A 65 -14.72 36.44 -29.58
C LYS A 65 -14.46 35.61 -28.32
N GLU A 66 -15.47 35.42 -27.44
CA GLU A 66 -15.39 34.53 -26.28
C GLU A 66 -15.18 33.07 -26.72
N GLU A 67 -15.90 32.57 -27.74
CA GLU A 67 -15.69 31.23 -28.30
C GLU A 67 -14.31 31.05 -28.97
N ALA A 68 -13.73 32.13 -29.52
CA ALA A 68 -12.39 32.11 -30.10
C ALA A 68 -11.30 32.12 -29.01
N ASP A 69 -11.48 32.88 -27.95
CA ASP A 69 -10.57 32.95 -26.80
C ASP A 69 -10.61 31.65 -26.00
N ASP A 70 -11.81 31.03 -25.76
CA ASP A 70 -11.95 29.72 -25.15
C ASP A 70 -11.29 28.61 -25.98
N ASN A 71 -11.41 28.67 -27.33
CA ASN A 71 -10.78 27.69 -28.21
C ASN A 71 -9.26 27.87 -28.28
N LEU A 72 -8.74 29.09 -28.06
CA LEU A 72 -7.31 29.37 -27.97
C LEU A 72 -6.75 28.84 -26.65
N GLY A 73 -7.42 29.09 -25.53
CA GLY A 73 -7.08 28.53 -24.19
C GLY A 73 -7.05 27.02 -24.20
N TYR A 74 -8.05 26.38 -24.81
CA TYR A 74 -8.13 24.91 -24.93
C TYR A 74 -6.99 24.33 -25.80
N LYS A 75 -6.54 25.04 -26.81
CA LYS A 75 -5.39 24.65 -27.64
C LYS A 75 -4.07 24.81 -26.92
N GLU A 76 -3.89 25.87 -26.15
CA GLU A 76 -2.69 26.08 -25.35
C GLU A 76 -2.59 25.08 -24.20
N GLU A 77 -3.69 24.78 -23.52
CA GLU A 77 -3.74 23.78 -22.47
C GLU A 77 -3.42 22.37 -23.00
N ASN A 78 -4.01 21.98 -24.14
CA ASN A 78 -3.69 20.72 -24.80
C ASN A 78 -2.24 20.66 -25.31
N ALA A 79 -1.65 21.79 -25.74
CA ALA A 79 -0.24 21.83 -26.13
C ALA A 79 0.68 21.61 -24.92
N VAL A 80 0.33 22.16 -23.76
CA VAL A 80 1.08 21.96 -22.50
C VAL A 80 0.96 20.51 -22.05
N TYR A 81 -0.25 19.91 -22.06
CA TYR A 81 -0.41 18.49 -21.73
C TYR A 81 0.37 17.58 -22.69
N LYS A 82 0.35 17.89 -23.98
CA LYS A 82 1.12 17.12 -24.97
C LYS A 82 2.63 17.24 -24.74
N GLU A 83 3.12 18.42 -24.38
CA GLU A 83 4.54 18.61 -24.04
C GLU A 83 4.93 17.85 -22.76
N TYR A 84 4.03 17.76 -21.76
CA TYR A 84 4.24 16.94 -20.57
C TYR A 84 4.26 15.45 -20.89
N ASP A 85 3.33 14.97 -21.73
CA ASP A 85 3.27 13.58 -22.17
C ASP A 85 4.50 13.20 -23.01
N ASP A 86 4.91 14.07 -23.94
CA ASP A 86 6.10 13.86 -24.77
C ASP A 86 7.38 13.83 -23.92
N LYS A 87 7.51 14.71 -22.93
CA LYS A 87 8.62 14.69 -21.96
C LYS A 87 8.59 13.46 -21.06
N ALA A 88 7.40 13.06 -20.60
CA ALA A 88 7.25 11.84 -19.79
C ALA A 88 7.61 10.58 -20.60
N GLN A 89 7.22 10.52 -21.88
CA GLN A 89 7.59 9.43 -22.79
C GLN A 89 9.09 9.45 -23.13
N GLN A 90 9.67 10.62 -23.30
CA GLN A 90 11.11 10.77 -23.55
C GLN A 90 11.92 10.33 -22.32
N VAL A 91 11.55 10.76 -21.11
CA VAL A 91 12.19 10.31 -19.86
C VAL A 91 12.02 8.81 -19.67
N ALA A 92 10.84 8.25 -20.01
CA ALA A 92 10.61 6.82 -19.96
C ALA A 92 11.48 6.05 -20.97
N SER A 93 11.59 6.56 -22.21
CA SER A 93 12.42 5.94 -23.26
C SER A 93 13.92 6.05 -22.98
N GLU A 94 14.38 7.15 -22.42
CA GLU A 94 15.78 7.32 -21.98
C GLU A 94 16.10 6.41 -20.79
N ALA A 95 15.14 6.22 -19.87
CA ALA A 95 15.28 5.25 -18.78
C ALA A 95 15.31 3.81 -19.29
N GLU A 96 14.46 3.46 -20.27
CA GLU A 96 14.48 2.14 -20.91
C GLU A 96 15.74 1.87 -21.72
N GLN A 97 16.31 2.89 -22.40
CA GLN A 97 17.56 2.77 -23.13
C GLN A 97 18.79 2.60 -22.22
N GLN A 98 18.80 3.29 -21.06
CA GLN A 98 19.84 3.08 -20.05
C GLN A 98 19.73 1.72 -19.36
N GLU A 99 18.53 1.11 -19.32
CA GLU A 99 18.30 -0.22 -18.75
C GLU A 99 18.79 -1.38 -19.63
N GLN A 100 18.97 -1.19 -20.92
CA GLN A 100 19.42 -2.26 -21.83
C GLN A 100 20.93 -2.53 -21.80
N GLU A 101 21.74 -1.69 -21.12
CA GLU A 101 23.18 -1.75 -21.24
C GLU A 101 23.94 -2.63 -20.22
N GLU A 102 23.35 -3.01 -19.09
CA GLU A 102 23.98 -3.97 -18.18
C GLU A 102 22.99 -4.95 -17.56
N GLU A 103 23.17 -6.25 -17.85
CA GLU A 103 22.47 -7.33 -17.15
C GLU A 103 22.72 -7.20 -15.65
N TYR A 104 21.72 -6.75 -14.87
CA TYR A 104 21.86 -6.58 -13.43
C TYR A 104 22.23 -7.90 -12.75
N ARG A 105 23.41 -7.94 -12.14
CA ARG A 105 23.92 -9.04 -11.32
C ARG A 105 23.96 -8.61 -9.85
N PRO A 106 23.09 -9.16 -9.00
CA PRO A 106 23.07 -8.80 -7.59
C PRO A 106 24.40 -9.16 -6.93
N GLN A 107 24.98 -8.20 -6.20
CA GLN A 107 26.20 -8.42 -5.43
C GLN A 107 25.87 -8.60 -3.96
N ILE A 108 26.65 -9.44 -3.27
CA ILE A 108 26.48 -9.65 -1.82
C ILE A 108 27.03 -8.43 -1.07
N ARG A 109 26.23 -7.90 -0.20
CA ARG A 109 26.60 -6.90 0.80
C ARG A 109 27.06 -7.63 2.05
N TRP A 110 28.36 -7.93 2.12
CA TRP A 110 28.96 -8.78 3.17
C TRP A 110 28.64 -8.34 4.62
N PRO A 111 28.63 -7.04 4.99
CA PRO A 111 28.24 -6.62 6.32
C PRO A 111 26.79 -7.01 6.68
N ASP A 112 25.87 -6.88 5.71
CA ASP A 112 24.46 -7.23 5.93
C ASP A 112 24.27 -8.75 6.01
N LEU A 113 24.99 -9.52 5.19
CA LEU A 113 25.01 -10.99 5.29
C LEU A 113 25.56 -11.43 6.64
N GLY A 114 26.66 -10.82 7.11
CA GLY A 114 27.21 -11.09 8.44
C GLY A 114 26.21 -10.77 9.56
N ALA A 115 25.51 -9.65 9.47
CA ALA A 115 24.47 -9.28 10.42
C ALA A 115 23.30 -10.27 10.41
N GLN A 116 22.81 -10.68 9.22
CA GLN A 116 21.75 -11.68 9.12
C GLN A 116 22.18 -13.04 9.68
N THR A 117 23.40 -13.47 9.39
CA THR A 117 23.96 -14.72 9.93
C THR A 117 24.04 -14.66 11.46
N PHE A 118 24.56 -13.56 12.03
CA PHE A 118 24.61 -13.36 13.47
C PHE A 118 23.21 -13.42 14.11
N LEU A 119 22.25 -12.74 13.51
CA LEU A 119 20.87 -12.69 14.02
C LEU A 119 20.24 -14.09 14.03
N HIS A 120 20.31 -14.83 12.91
CA HIS A 120 19.68 -16.14 12.80
C HIS A 120 20.36 -17.22 13.63
N ALA A 121 21.70 -17.26 13.60
CA ALA A 121 22.46 -18.18 14.47
C ALA A 121 22.23 -17.86 15.96
N GLY A 122 22.25 -16.57 16.31
CA GLY A 122 21.93 -16.14 17.67
C GLY A 122 20.50 -16.41 18.10
N ALA A 123 19.54 -16.35 17.18
CA ALA A 123 18.15 -16.71 17.48
C ALA A 123 17.98 -18.20 17.80
N LEU A 124 18.67 -19.08 17.09
CA LEU A 124 18.71 -20.51 17.42
C LEU A 124 19.33 -20.75 18.80
N TYR A 125 20.40 -20.05 19.12
CA TYR A 125 21.02 -20.10 20.44
C TYR A 125 20.08 -19.55 21.52
N GLY A 126 19.42 -18.42 21.27
CA GLY A 126 18.42 -17.84 22.18
C GLY A 126 17.22 -18.78 22.42
N LEU A 127 16.78 -19.49 21.38
CA LEU A 127 15.72 -20.51 21.50
C LEU A 127 16.17 -21.68 22.41
N TYR A 128 17.44 -22.11 22.28
CA TYR A 128 18.01 -23.09 23.18
C TYR A 128 18.05 -22.57 24.63
N LEU A 129 18.49 -21.35 24.84
CA LEU A 129 18.57 -20.73 26.16
C LEU A 129 17.19 -20.51 26.81
N LEU A 130 16.14 -20.33 26.01
CA LEU A 130 14.78 -20.11 26.49
C LEU A 130 14.28 -21.23 27.41
N ILE A 131 14.80 -22.47 27.27
CA ILE A 131 14.46 -23.62 28.11
C ILE A 131 14.95 -23.38 29.54
N TYR A 132 16.02 -22.62 29.75
CA TYR A 132 16.65 -22.33 31.04
C TYR A 132 16.22 -20.98 31.62
N ALA A 133 15.51 -20.15 30.83
CA ALA A 133 15.11 -18.81 31.23
C ALA A 133 14.02 -18.82 32.30
N LYS A 134 13.97 -17.76 33.09
CA LYS A 134 12.89 -17.57 34.07
C LYS A 134 11.56 -17.35 33.35
N PHE A 135 10.49 -17.85 33.95
CA PHE A 135 9.13 -17.74 33.38
C PHE A 135 8.74 -16.30 33.00
N TYR A 136 9.12 -15.32 33.82
CA TYR A 136 8.86 -13.91 33.53
C TYR A 136 9.58 -13.40 32.27
N THR A 137 10.74 -13.95 31.94
CA THR A 137 11.46 -13.64 30.68
C THR A 137 10.66 -14.14 29.48
N PHE A 138 10.05 -15.31 29.56
CA PHE A 138 9.14 -15.82 28.52
C PHE A 138 7.94 -14.87 28.33
N LEU A 139 7.25 -14.46 29.40
CA LEU A 139 6.13 -13.53 29.33
C LEU A 139 6.53 -12.17 28.75
N TRP A 140 7.69 -11.68 29.17
CA TRP A 140 8.24 -10.43 28.66
C TRP A 140 8.48 -10.47 27.14
N VAL A 141 9.13 -11.52 26.65
CA VAL A 141 9.39 -11.72 25.22
C VAL A 141 8.08 -11.85 24.43
N ALA A 142 7.11 -12.63 24.91
CA ALA A 142 5.80 -12.75 24.29
C ALA A 142 5.09 -11.36 24.22
N GLY A 143 5.14 -10.58 25.29
CA GLY A 143 4.61 -9.22 25.32
C GLY A 143 5.32 -8.29 24.32
N LEU A 144 6.65 -8.35 24.23
CA LEU A 144 7.41 -7.56 23.28
C LEU A 144 7.13 -7.94 21.82
N ILE A 145 6.93 -9.24 21.52
CA ILE A 145 6.50 -9.69 20.19
C ILE A 145 5.15 -9.06 19.85
N GLY A 146 4.18 -9.10 20.78
CA GLY A 146 2.87 -8.48 20.59
C GLY A 146 2.94 -6.98 20.36
N VAL A 147 3.67 -6.26 21.22
CA VAL A 147 3.84 -4.80 21.12
C VAL A 147 4.53 -4.41 19.82
N SER A 148 5.66 -5.05 19.49
CA SER A 148 6.38 -4.76 18.25
C SER A 148 5.57 -5.11 17.01
N GLY A 149 4.81 -6.21 17.04
CA GLY A 149 3.90 -6.60 15.98
C GLY A 149 2.83 -5.53 15.69
N ILE A 150 2.16 -5.01 16.73
CA ILE A 150 1.20 -3.89 16.58
C ILE A 150 1.88 -2.63 16.03
N GLY A 151 3.11 -2.33 16.45
CA GLY A 151 3.88 -1.21 15.91
C GLY A 151 4.11 -1.31 14.40
N ILE A 152 4.38 -2.53 13.90
CA ILE A 152 4.53 -2.82 12.47
C ILE A 152 3.16 -2.73 11.79
N THR A 153 2.19 -3.52 12.25
CA THR A 153 0.93 -3.76 11.52
C THR A 153 -0.02 -2.56 11.59
N ALA A 154 -0.33 -2.05 12.79
CA ALA A 154 -1.17 -0.86 12.93
C ALA A 154 -0.43 0.43 12.55
N GLY A 155 0.86 0.56 12.89
CA GLY A 155 1.67 1.75 12.62
C GLY A 155 2.23 1.79 11.21
N ALA A 156 3.38 1.13 10.98
CA ALA A 156 4.11 1.23 9.72
C ALA A 156 3.27 0.81 8.51
N HIS A 157 2.52 -0.27 8.63
CA HIS A 157 1.73 -0.82 7.54
C HIS A 157 0.42 -0.05 7.31
N ARG A 158 -0.57 -0.18 8.21
CA ARG A 158 -1.94 0.33 7.96
C ARG A 158 -2.06 1.85 8.08
N LEU A 159 -1.33 2.49 9.02
CA LEU A 159 -1.39 3.94 9.19
C LEU A 159 -0.49 4.66 8.18
N TRP A 160 0.82 4.38 8.18
CA TRP A 160 1.79 5.18 7.45
C TRP A 160 1.99 4.74 6.00
N SER A 161 1.86 3.45 5.67
CA SER A 161 1.94 3.01 4.28
C SER A 161 0.63 3.22 3.52
N HIS A 162 -0.51 2.78 4.09
CA HIS A 162 -1.80 2.73 3.39
C HIS A 162 -2.78 3.84 3.75
N LYS A 163 -2.50 4.66 4.78
CA LYS A 163 -3.42 5.72 5.22
C LYS A 163 -4.85 5.21 5.48
N SER A 164 -4.96 3.95 5.93
CA SER A 164 -6.24 3.26 6.05
C SER A 164 -7.11 3.75 7.21
N TYR A 165 -6.53 4.55 8.11
CA TYR A 165 -7.21 5.26 9.19
C TYR A 165 -6.39 6.48 9.62
N THR A 166 -6.99 7.34 10.46
CA THR A 166 -6.35 8.53 11.04
C THR A 166 -6.06 8.29 12.51
N ALA A 167 -4.85 8.61 12.99
CA ALA A 167 -4.45 8.48 14.37
C ALA A 167 -4.15 9.86 15.01
N SER A 168 -4.61 10.05 16.25
CA SER A 168 -4.26 11.23 17.07
C SER A 168 -2.75 11.26 17.38
N LEU A 169 -2.23 12.42 17.75
CA LEU A 169 -0.79 12.55 18.09
C LEU A 169 -0.34 11.56 19.17
N PRO A 170 -1.06 11.34 20.29
CA PRO A 170 -0.66 10.34 21.28
C PRO A 170 -0.57 8.92 20.70
N LEU A 171 -1.52 8.54 19.84
CA LEU A 171 -1.49 7.23 19.20
C LEU A 171 -0.32 7.10 18.23
N ARG A 172 -0.02 8.14 17.44
CA ARG A 172 1.14 8.12 16.53
C ARG A 172 2.46 7.97 17.29
N ILE A 173 2.61 8.67 18.42
CA ILE A 173 3.79 8.55 19.28
C ILE A 173 3.90 7.13 19.84
N LEU A 174 2.80 6.57 20.35
CA LEU A 174 2.76 5.20 20.85
C LEU A 174 3.14 4.18 19.77
N LEU A 175 2.57 4.30 18.58
CA LEU A 175 2.87 3.39 17.45
C LEU A 175 4.33 3.53 16.99
N ALA A 176 4.90 4.74 16.96
CA ALA A 176 6.31 4.95 16.64
C ALA A 176 7.25 4.32 17.68
N PHE A 177 6.89 4.40 18.96
CA PHE A 177 7.62 3.71 20.04
C PHE A 177 7.53 2.17 19.87
N MET A 178 6.33 1.62 19.67
CA MET A 178 6.12 0.19 19.44
C MET A 178 6.87 -0.30 18.20
N PHE A 179 6.88 0.49 17.12
CA PHE A 179 7.65 0.19 15.92
C PHE A 179 9.17 0.26 16.16
N SER A 180 9.64 1.18 16.99
CA SER A 180 11.05 1.25 17.37
C SER A 180 11.50 0.03 18.19
N ILE A 181 10.60 -0.62 18.95
CA ILE A 181 10.86 -1.92 19.58
C ILE A 181 11.05 -3.02 18.53
N ALA A 182 10.29 -2.98 17.43
CA ALA A 182 10.46 -3.92 16.32
C ALA A 182 11.83 -3.78 15.63
N GLY A 183 12.36 -2.55 15.54
CA GLY A 183 13.69 -2.27 15.01
C GLY A 183 13.88 -2.52 13.52
N GLN A 184 12.79 -2.59 12.73
CA GLN A 184 12.82 -2.92 11.31
C GLN A 184 12.98 -1.68 10.42
N ARG A 185 14.10 -0.97 10.52
CA ARG A 185 14.38 0.34 9.90
C ARG A 185 13.54 1.48 10.51
N ASP A 186 13.70 2.69 9.97
CA ASP A 186 12.81 3.80 10.29
C ASP A 186 11.46 3.67 9.55
N ALA A 187 10.41 4.26 10.13
CA ALA A 187 9.05 4.13 9.62
C ALA A 187 8.88 4.73 8.22
N TYR A 188 9.61 5.79 7.88
CA TYR A 188 9.59 6.39 6.55
C TYR A 188 10.14 5.44 5.49
N THR A 189 11.33 4.87 5.72
CA THR A 189 11.97 3.94 4.78
C THR A 189 11.16 2.65 4.66
N TRP A 190 10.61 2.15 5.76
CA TRP A 190 9.74 0.98 5.74
C TRP A 190 8.49 1.21 4.89
N ALA A 191 7.79 2.33 5.09
CA ALA A 191 6.61 2.69 4.32
C ALA A 191 6.93 2.95 2.84
N LEU A 192 8.08 3.56 2.53
CA LEU A 192 8.52 3.76 1.16
C LEU A 192 8.69 2.43 0.42
N ASP A 193 9.44 1.47 1.00
CA ASP A 193 9.65 0.16 0.39
C ASP A 193 8.31 -0.60 0.23
N HIS A 194 7.40 -0.46 1.19
CA HIS A 194 6.07 -1.08 1.12
C HIS A 194 5.16 -0.47 0.05
N ARG A 195 5.16 0.87 -0.10
CA ARG A 195 4.43 1.55 -1.19
C ARG A 195 4.97 1.16 -2.56
N ILE A 196 6.29 0.99 -2.70
CA ILE A 196 6.92 0.50 -3.93
C ILE A 196 6.48 -0.93 -4.19
N HIS A 197 6.50 -1.81 -3.19
CA HIS A 197 6.04 -3.18 -3.31
C HIS A 197 4.60 -3.24 -3.83
N HIS A 198 3.65 -2.51 -3.25
CA HIS A 198 2.27 -2.48 -3.74
C HIS A 198 2.13 -1.93 -5.17
N LYS A 199 2.90 -0.91 -5.52
CA LYS A 199 2.81 -0.30 -6.85
C LYS A 199 3.47 -1.14 -7.94
N PHE A 200 4.52 -1.86 -7.62
CA PHE A 200 5.37 -2.59 -8.56
C PHE A 200 5.53 -4.07 -8.21
N SER A 201 4.56 -4.65 -7.51
CA SER A 201 4.60 -6.07 -7.10
C SER A 201 5.02 -6.97 -8.25
N GLU A 202 5.95 -7.90 -7.95
CA GLU A 202 6.38 -8.97 -8.86
C GLU A 202 7.16 -8.49 -10.09
N THR A 203 7.56 -7.22 -10.12
CA THR A 203 8.48 -6.67 -11.14
C THR A 203 9.89 -6.52 -10.58
N ASP A 204 10.84 -6.14 -11.43
CA ASP A 204 12.21 -5.81 -11.01
C ASP A 204 12.28 -4.59 -10.10
N ALA A 205 11.24 -3.77 -10.07
CA ALA A 205 11.14 -2.63 -9.17
C ALA A 205 10.61 -2.99 -7.78
N ASP A 206 10.14 -4.23 -7.58
CA ASP A 206 9.70 -4.73 -6.27
C ASP A 206 10.91 -5.09 -5.39
N PRO A 207 11.07 -4.47 -4.20
CA PRO A 207 12.18 -4.79 -3.29
C PRO A 207 12.25 -6.27 -2.88
N HIS A 208 11.10 -6.95 -2.80
CA HIS A 208 10.96 -8.34 -2.33
C HIS A 208 10.40 -9.27 -3.40
N ASN A 209 10.60 -8.96 -4.66
CA ASN A 209 10.03 -9.68 -5.81
C ASN A 209 10.07 -11.20 -5.65
N VAL A 210 8.90 -11.81 -5.48
CA VAL A 210 8.74 -13.26 -5.24
C VAL A 210 9.11 -14.11 -6.47
N ASN A 211 9.08 -13.53 -7.68
CA ASN A 211 9.53 -14.21 -8.90
C ASN A 211 11.02 -14.56 -8.87
N ARG A 212 11.79 -13.93 -7.98
CA ARG A 212 13.21 -14.27 -7.72
C ARG A 212 13.38 -15.44 -6.75
N GLY A 213 12.28 -16.05 -6.33
CA GLY A 213 12.22 -17.21 -5.47
C GLY A 213 12.03 -16.90 -3.98
N PHE A 214 11.61 -17.93 -3.24
CA PHE A 214 11.28 -17.83 -1.82
C PHE A 214 12.41 -17.21 -0.98
N PHE A 215 13.63 -17.71 -1.12
CA PHE A 215 14.77 -17.25 -0.32
C PHE A 215 15.05 -15.75 -0.53
N PHE A 216 14.97 -15.29 -1.79
CA PHE A 216 15.15 -13.87 -2.08
C PHE A 216 14.07 -13.03 -1.44
N ALA A 217 12.79 -13.34 -1.65
CA ALA A 217 11.66 -12.58 -1.12
C ALA A 217 11.63 -12.61 0.43
N HIS A 218 12.05 -13.73 1.04
CA HIS A 218 12.05 -13.87 2.50
C HIS A 218 13.20 -13.07 3.14
N VAL A 219 14.45 -13.34 2.79
CA VAL A 219 15.61 -12.75 3.49
C VAL A 219 16.72 -12.26 2.56
N GLY A 220 16.87 -12.84 1.37
CA GLY A 220 17.98 -12.56 0.46
C GLY A 220 18.07 -11.09 0.03
N TRP A 221 16.95 -10.44 -0.16
CA TRP A 221 16.86 -9.03 -0.54
C TRP A 221 17.56 -8.07 0.44
N LEU A 222 17.73 -8.47 1.70
CA LEU A 222 18.37 -7.65 2.73
C LEU A 222 19.89 -7.52 2.55
N PHE A 223 20.54 -8.54 2.03
CA PHE A 223 21.98 -8.57 1.88
C PHE A 223 22.46 -8.64 0.43
N LEU A 224 21.55 -8.52 -0.52
CA LEU A 224 21.87 -8.28 -1.92
C LEU A 224 21.72 -6.81 -2.28
N THR A 225 22.50 -6.32 -3.26
CA THR A 225 22.28 -4.97 -3.78
C THR A 225 20.87 -4.88 -4.37
N PRO A 226 20.12 -3.80 -4.13
CA PRO A 226 18.81 -3.61 -4.75
C PRO A 226 18.93 -3.50 -6.27
N HIS A 227 17.92 -3.96 -6.99
CA HIS A 227 17.84 -3.76 -8.43
C HIS A 227 17.82 -2.24 -8.76
N PRO A 228 18.47 -1.76 -9.85
CA PRO A 228 18.46 -0.34 -10.22
C PRO A 228 17.05 0.24 -10.33
N LYS A 229 16.08 -0.52 -10.83
CA LYS A 229 14.67 -0.12 -10.91
C LYS A 229 14.06 0.17 -9.52
N VAL A 230 14.40 -0.59 -8.48
CA VAL A 230 13.99 -0.29 -7.10
C VAL A 230 14.51 1.07 -6.67
N ILE A 231 15.80 1.34 -6.95
CA ILE A 231 16.44 2.62 -6.59
C ILE A 231 15.78 3.79 -7.34
N ALA A 232 15.49 3.62 -8.62
CA ALA A 232 14.82 4.62 -9.43
C ALA A 232 13.39 4.90 -8.90
N LYS A 233 12.61 3.86 -8.59
CA LYS A 233 11.24 4.02 -8.10
C LYS A 233 11.16 4.61 -6.70
N ARG A 234 12.15 4.40 -5.83
CA ARG A 234 12.25 5.09 -4.52
C ARG A 234 12.26 6.61 -4.64
N LYS A 235 12.72 7.17 -5.79
CA LYS A 235 12.80 8.62 -6.01
C LYS A 235 11.47 9.24 -6.48
N VAL A 236 10.55 8.44 -6.99
CA VAL A 236 9.29 8.92 -7.60
C VAL A 236 8.04 8.60 -6.79
N ILE A 237 8.15 7.82 -5.72
CA ILE A 237 7.02 7.58 -4.81
C ILE A 237 6.77 8.84 -3.97
N ASP A 238 5.53 9.29 -3.97
CA ASP A 238 5.11 10.41 -3.11
C ASP A 238 5.15 10.00 -1.63
N MET A 239 5.95 10.73 -0.87
CA MET A 239 6.13 10.55 0.58
C MET A 239 5.81 11.84 1.36
N SER A 240 5.23 12.84 0.70
CA SER A 240 4.96 14.18 1.27
C SER A 240 4.14 14.14 2.56
N ASP A 241 3.22 13.19 2.68
CA ASP A 241 2.42 12.97 3.87
C ASP A 241 3.24 12.51 5.09
N LEU A 242 4.25 11.66 4.87
CA LEU A 242 5.15 11.22 5.94
C LEU A 242 6.22 12.27 6.25
N GLU A 243 6.62 13.06 5.27
CA GLU A 243 7.51 14.20 5.46
C GLU A 243 6.85 15.30 6.31
N ALA A 244 5.52 15.46 6.17
CA ALA A 244 4.73 16.35 7.01
C ALA A 244 4.44 15.78 8.42
N ASP A 245 4.63 14.47 8.66
CA ASP A 245 4.42 13.85 9.97
C ASP A 245 5.65 13.99 10.86
N GLY A 246 5.61 14.94 11.80
CA GLY A 246 6.72 15.20 12.73
C GLY A 246 7.12 13.99 13.59
N VAL A 247 6.20 13.02 13.86
CA VAL A 247 6.50 11.79 14.61
C VAL A 247 7.36 10.85 13.79
N VAL A 248 6.99 10.64 12.51
CA VAL A 248 7.76 9.83 11.56
C VAL A 248 9.14 10.42 11.33
N MET A 249 9.22 11.74 11.07
CA MET A 249 10.49 12.41 10.82
C MET A 249 11.38 12.46 12.05
N PHE A 250 10.82 12.56 13.27
CA PHE A 250 11.56 12.41 14.51
C PHE A 250 12.14 11.00 14.63
N GLN A 251 11.33 9.96 14.47
CA GLN A 251 11.76 8.56 14.53
C GLN A 251 12.82 8.24 13.47
N ARG A 252 12.69 8.77 12.25
CA ARG A 252 13.69 8.65 11.19
C ARG A 252 15.01 9.30 11.57
N LYS A 253 14.95 10.56 12.06
CA LYS A 253 16.17 11.32 12.46
C LYS A 253 16.94 10.63 13.58
N TYR A 254 16.22 10.06 14.55
CA TYR A 254 16.82 9.45 15.73
C TYR A 254 16.74 7.92 15.71
N TYR A 255 16.66 7.32 14.51
CA TYR A 255 16.47 5.86 14.37
C TYR A 255 17.53 5.06 15.13
N ILE A 256 18.81 5.36 14.96
CA ILE A 256 19.90 4.59 15.58
C ILE A 256 19.82 4.60 17.11
N PRO A 257 19.76 5.75 17.80
CA PRO A 257 19.61 5.75 19.26
C PRO A 257 18.28 5.14 19.73
N LEU A 258 17.18 5.32 19.00
CA LEU A 258 15.90 4.69 19.34
C LEU A 258 15.96 3.17 19.15
N PHE A 259 16.59 2.67 18.11
CA PHE A 259 16.84 1.25 17.92
C PHE A 259 17.66 0.67 19.06
N ALA A 260 18.80 1.28 19.39
CA ALA A 260 19.64 0.84 20.49
C ALA A 260 18.88 0.81 21.82
N LEU A 261 18.15 1.88 22.13
CA LEU A 261 17.39 1.97 23.38
C LEU A 261 16.19 1.02 23.43
N CYS A 262 15.30 1.07 22.42
CA CYS A 262 14.01 0.39 22.47
C CYS A 262 14.10 -1.09 22.06
N SER A 263 14.98 -1.45 21.11
CA SER A 263 15.09 -2.81 20.60
C SER A 263 16.14 -3.66 21.30
N ILE A 264 17.17 -3.03 21.90
CA ILE A 264 18.27 -3.76 22.56
C ILE A 264 18.26 -3.50 24.08
N VAL A 265 18.54 -2.27 24.51
CA VAL A 265 18.79 -1.95 25.91
C VAL A 265 17.58 -2.25 26.79
N LEU A 266 16.41 -1.72 26.44
CA LEU A 266 15.20 -1.90 27.21
C LEU A 266 14.78 -3.40 27.31
N PRO A 267 14.72 -4.18 26.21
CA PRO A 267 14.41 -5.60 26.30
C PRO A 267 15.36 -6.41 27.18
N VAL A 268 16.66 -6.04 27.23
CA VAL A 268 17.68 -6.77 27.98
C VAL A 268 17.73 -6.36 29.45
N LEU A 269 17.65 -5.06 29.74
CA LEU A 269 17.81 -4.56 31.11
C LEU A 269 16.57 -4.78 31.98
N VAL A 270 15.36 -4.83 31.40
CA VAL A 270 14.14 -5.06 32.18
C VAL A 270 14.17 -6.45 32.86
N PRO A 271 14.42 -7.57 32.17
CA PRO A 271 14.57 -8.88 32.79
C PRO A 271 15.68 -8.92 33.86
N TRP A 272 16.81 -8.36 33.53
CA TRP A 272 17.94 -8.30 34.47
C TRP A 272 17.60 -7.56 35.76
N TYR A 273 16.97 -6.39 35.65
CA TYR A 273 16.67 -5.54 36.81
C TYR A 273 15.51 -6.07 37.67
N PHE A 274 14.38 -6.41 37.05
CA PHE A 274 13.14 -6.71 37.78
C PHE A 274 13.07 -8.11 38.35
N TRP A 275 13.64 -9.09 37.66
CA TRP A 275 13.58 -10.49 38.13
C TRP A 275 14.92 -11.20 38.08
N GLN A 276 16.01 -10.43 37.99
CA GLN A 276 17.37 -10.95 38.10
C GLN A 276 17.67 -12.04 37.06
N GLU A 277 17.22 -11.85 35.82
CA GLU A 277 17.65 -12.70 34.72
C GLU A 277 19.13 -12.45 34.44
N ASP A 278 19.84 -13.49 34.00
CA ASP A 278 21.22 -13.33 33.57
C ASP A 278 21.28 -12.44 32.32
N LEU A 279 22.23 -11.49 32.29
CA LEU A 279 22.37 -10.53 31.18
C LEU A 279 22.67 -11.21 29.85
N TRP A 280 23.45 -12.29 29.86
CA TRP A 280 23.75 -13.06 28.67
C TRP A 280 22.50 -13.73 28.11
N MET A 281 21.72 -14.35 28.99
CA MET A 281 20.45 -14.96 28.61
C MET A 281 19.45 -13.90 28.13
N ALA A 282 19.33 -12.78 28.84
CA ALA A 282 18.45 -11.68 28.45
C ALA A 282 18.82 -11.12 27.07
N PHE A 283 20.11 -10.98 26.76
CA PHE A 283 20.55 -10.52 25.43
C PHE A 283 20.14 -11.48 24.32
N TRP A 284 20.43 -12.78 24.46
CA TRP A 284 20.14 -13.74 23.39
C TRP A 284 18.64 -14.03 23.24
N ILE A 285 17.88 -13.97 24.34
CA ILE A 285 16.45 -14.31 24.34
C ILE A 285 15.62 -13.04 24.04
N ALA A 286 15.74 -11.99 24.87
CA ALA A 286 14.84 -10.84 24.81
C ALA A 286 15.22 -9.83 23.72
N PHE A 287 16.46 -9.82 23.26
CA PHE A 287 16.86 -9.06 22.07
C PHE A 287 16.97 -9.95 20.85
N ASN A 288 17.99 -10.78 20.72
CA ASN A 288 18.35 -11.43 19.45
C ASN A 288 17.25 -12.36 18.95
N MET A 289 16.82 -13.34 19.73
CA MET A 289 15.78 -14.30 19.35
C MET A 289 14.45 -13.59 19.08
N ARG A 290 14.01 -12.71 19.98
CA ARG A 290 12.76 -11.96 19.83
C ARG A 290 12.78 -11.08 18.58
N PHE A 291 13.88 -10.34 18.35
CA PHE A 291 14.06 -9.48 17.18
C PHE A 291 13.99 -10.30 15.89
N THR A 292 14.78 -11.38 15.82
CA THR A 292 14.84 -12.25 14.64
C THR A 292 13.50 -12.95 14.38
N TRP A 293 12.79 -13.37 15.44
CA TRP A 293 11.43 -13.89 15.31
C TRP A 293 10.49 -12.89 14.65
N THR A 294 10.41 -11.66 15.19
CA THR A 294 9.56 -10.61 14.66
C THR A 294 9.92 -10.25 13.22
N LEU A 295 11.21 -10.27 12.89
CA LEU A 295 11.72 -10.02 11.54
C LEU A 295 11.24 -11.10 10.55
N ASN A 296 11.40 -12.37 10.89
CA ASN A 296 10.97 -13.48 10.03
C ASN A 296 9.45 -13.55 9.88
N VAL A 297 8.68 -13.21 10.92
CA VAL A 297 7.21 -13.12 10.80
C VAL A 297 6.81 -12.05 9.77
N ALA A 298 7.45 -10.88 9.76
CA ALA A 298 7.24 -9.87 8.73
C ALA A 298 7.65 -10.38 7.33
N PHE A 299 8.76 -11.13 7.24
CA PHE A 299 9.21 -11.69 5.95
C PHE A 299 8.32 -12.82 5.43
N PHE A 300 7.58 -13.53 6.28
CA PHE A 300 6.57 -14.48 5.81
C PHE A 300 5.45 -13.79 5.03
N VAL A 301 5.15 -12.55 5.33
CA VAL A 301 4.18 -11.78 4.53
C VAL A 301 4.72 -11.55 3.11
N ASN A 302 6.02 -11.24 2.96
CA ASN A 302 6.64 -11.02 1.65
C ASN A 302 6.87 -12.31 0.84
N SER A 303 6.94 -13.46 1.49
CA SER A 303 7.29 -14.76 0.88
C SER A 303 6.12 -15.74 0.88
N VAL A 304 5.74 -16.27 2.04
CA VAL A 304 4.67 -17.27 2.17
C VAL A 304 3.34 -16.73 1.66
N ALA A 305 2.98 -15.49 2.03
CA ALA A 305 1.72 -14.88 1.63
C ALA A 305 1.70 -14.38 0.18
N HIS A 306 2.79 -14.59 -0.59
CA HIS A 306 2.83 -14.44 -2.05
C HIS A 306 3.00 -15.76 -2.80
N MET A 307 3.13 -16.90 -2.11
CA MET A 307 3.40 -18.18 -2.77
C MET A 307 2.42 -19.31 -2.41
N TYR A 308 1.92 -19.37 -1.17
CA TYR A 308 1.20 -20.54 -0.66
C TYR A 308 -0.13 -20.19 -0.02
N GLY A 309 -1.21 -20.34 -0.77
CA GLY A 309 -2.59 -20.08 -0.33
C GLY A 309 -3.56 -19.90 -1.49
N ASN A 310 -4.77 -19.47 -1.17
CA ASN A 310 -5.86 -19.25 -2.12
C ASN A 310 -5.88 -17.77 -2.58
N LYS A 311 -6.52 -17.51 -3.73
CA LYS A 311 -6.63 -16.18 -4.33
C LYS A 311 -8.11 -15.79 -4.55
N PRO A 312 -8.89 -15.65 -3.48
CA PRO A 312 -10.34 -15.51 -3.59
C PRO A 312 -10.80 -14.21 -4.23
N TYR A 313 -9.95 -13.19 -4.29
CA TYR A 313 -10.32 -11.85 -4.80
C TYR A 313 -9.66 -11.51 -6.14
N ASP A 314 -8.41 -11.94 -6.36
CA ASP A 314 -7.75 -11.83 -7.65
C ASP A 314 -6.73 -12.95 -7.87
N LYS A 315 -7.05 -13.84 -8.81
CA LYS A 315 -6.17 -14.96 -9.18
C LYS A 315 -4.94 -14.56 -10.00
N ASN A 316 -4.94 -13.33 -10.56
CA ASN A 316 -3.89 -12.88 -11.48
C ASN A 316 -2.70 -12.24 -10.75
N ILE A 317 -2.82 -11.93 -9.46
CA ILE A 317 -1.70 -11.44 -8.62
C ILE A 317 -1.09 -12.58 -7.82
N SER A 318 0.16 -12.44 -7.36
CA SER A 318 0.84 -13.50 -6.60
C SER A 318 0.34 -13.62 -5.18
N SER A 319 -0.04 -12.51 -4.54
CA SER A 319 -0.49 -12.50 -3.14
C SER A 319 -1.65 -13.47 -2.89
N VAL A 320 -1.64 -14.14 -1.74
CA VAL A 320 -2.56 -15.22 -1.39
C VAL A 320 -3.13 -15.04 0.02
N GLU A 321 -4.23 -15.72 0.32
CA GLU A 321 -4.75 -15.85 1.67
C GLU A 321 -3.97 -16.94 2.42
N ALA A 322 -3.21 -16.56 3.44
CA ALA A 322 -2.37 -17.43 4.25
C ALA A 322 -2.76 -17.36 5.74
N PRO A 323 -3.73 -18.17 6.23
CA PRO A 323 -4.24 -18.08 7.59
C PRO A 323 -3.18 -18.25 8.68
N VAL A 324 -2.16 -19.10 8.45
CA VAL A 324 -1.04 -19.28 9.39
C VAL A 324 -0.22 -17.99 9.51
N VAL A 325 0.03 -17.32 8.39
CA VAL A 325 0.70 -16.01 8.41
C VAL A 325 -0.18 -14.98 9.10
N SER A 326 -1.50 -15.01 8.89
CA SER A 326 -2.44 -14.13 9.57
C SER A 326 -2.38 -14.29 11.10
N LEU A 327 -2.30 -15.52 11.60
CA LEU A 327 -2.15 -15.79 13.02
C LEU A 327 -0.84 -15.22 13.57
N LEU A 328 0.28 -15.47 12.91
CA LEU A 328 1.62 -15.03 13.34
C LEU A 328 1.81 -13.52 13.21
N ALA A 329 1.34 -12.94 12.10
CA ALA A 329 1.48 -11.53 11.74
C ALA A 329 0.22 -10.70 12.09
N MET A 330 -0.61 -11.15 13.04
CA MET A 330 -1.72 -10.39 13.63
C MET A 330 -2.76 -9.86 12.63
N GLY A 331 -2.94 -10.57 11.50
CA GLY A 331 -3.93 -10.24 10.48
C GLY A 331 -3.37 -9.92 9.09
N GLU A 332 -2.05 -9.86 8.93
CA GLU A 332 -1.44 -9.47 7.63
C GLU A 332 -1.35 -10.63 6.61
N GLY A 333 -1.76 -11.84 6.97
CA GLY A 333 -1.78 -13.00 6.07
C GLY A 333 -3.02 -13.08 5.16
N TRP A 334 -4.01 -12.22 5.33
CA TRP A 334 -5.12 -12.03 4.39
C TRP A 334 -4.66 -11.18 3.20
N HIS A 335 -3.65 -11.67 2.48
CA HIS A 335 -2.79 -10.84 1.67
C HIS A 335 -3.32 -10.66 0.24
N ASN A 336 -4.10 -11.61 -0.27
CA ASN A 336 -4.82 -11.44 -1.54
C ASN A 336 -5.90 -10.35 -1.41
N TYR A 337 -6.67 -10.35 -0.30
CA TYR A 337 -7.58 -9.26 0.02
C TYR A 337 -6.85 -7.93 0.11
N HIS A 338 -5.76 -7.90 0.86
CA HIS A 338 -5.02 -6.68 1.12
C HIS A 338 -4.43 -6.05 -0.15
N HIS A 339 -3.85 -6.82 -1.07
CA HIS A 339 -3.34 -6.30 -2.34
C HIS A 339 -4.44 -5.82 -3.29
N VAL A 340 -5.66 -6.35 -3.15
CA VAL A 340 -6.83 -5.89 -3.92
C VAL A 340 -7.46 -4.63 -3.31
N PHE A 341 -7.48 -4.52 -1.97
CA PHE A 341 -8.11 -3.45 -1.21
C PHE A 341 -7.15 -2.85 -0.16
N PRO A 342 -6.02 -2.25 -0.56
CA PRO A 342 -4.97 -1.83 0.37
C PRO A 342 -5.41 -0.73 1.34
N TRP A 343 -6.46 0.03 1.01
CA TRP A 343 -7.00 1.08 1.87
C TRP A 343 -7.93 0.58 2.98
N ASP A 344 -8.41 -0.68 2.94
CA ASP A 344 -9.25 -1.21 4.01
C ASP A 344 -8.42 -1.41 5.29
N TYR A 345 -8.82 -0.70 6.38
CA TYR A 345 -8.09 -0.77 7.65
C TYR A 345 -8.06 -2.15 8.28
N LYS A 346 -8.97 -3.05 7.88
CA LYS A 346 -9.03 -4.43 8.36
C LYS A 346 -8.01 -5.34 7.68
N THR A 347 -7.54 -4.98 6.48
CA THR A 347 -6.68 -5.84 5.64
C THR A 347 -7.21 -7.25 5.43
N GLY A 348 -8.50 -7.47 5.60
CA GLY A 348 -9.16 -8.78 5.48
C GLY A 348 -10.67 -8.65 5.50
N GLU A 349 -11.37 -9.53 4.81
CA GLU A 349 -12.83 -9.53 4.73
C GLU A 349 -13.48 -9.93 6.08
N PHE A 350 -12.85 -10.87 6.78
CA PHE A 350 -13.44 -11.47 7.97
C PHE A 350 -13.21 -10.60 9.20
N GLY A 351 -14.31 -10.17 9.84
CA GLY A 351 -14.29 -9.39 11.09
C GLY A 351 -13.89 -10.18 12.35
N ASN A 352 -13.23 -11.32 12.18
CA ASN A 352 -12.79 -12.15 13.29
C ASN A 352 -11.48 -11.64 13.89
N TYR A 353 -11.55 -11.08 15.09
CA TYR A 353 -10.39 -10.54 15.80
C TYR A 353 -9.33 -11.60 16.14
N THR A 354 -9.68 -12.86 16.26
CA THR A 354 -8.73 -13.94 16.61
C THR A 354 -7.59 -14.06 15.61
N LEU A 355 -7.90 -13.91 14.31
CA LEU A 355 -6.90 -13.92 13.22
C LEU A 355 -6.60 -12.54 12.70
N ASN A 356 -7.00 -11.47 13.41
CA ASN A 356 -6.75 -10.07 13.02
C ASN A 356 -6.73 -9.16 14.27
N ILE A 357 -5.77 -9.41 15.16
CA ILE A 357 -5.58 -8.67 16.41
C ILE A 357 -5.33 -7.19 16.14
N THR A 358 -4.70 -6.86 15.04
CA THR A 358 -4.45 -5.46 14.62
C THR A 358 -5.75 -4.69 14.42
N THR A 359 -6.76 -5.29 13.78
CA THR A 359 -8.08 -4.66 13.64
C THR A 359 -8.73 -4.44 15.00
N ALA A 360 -8.66 -5.42 15.93
CA ALA A 360 -9.16 -5.25 17.28
C ALA A 360 -8.50 -4.08 18.01
N PHE A 361 -7.19 -3.92 17.87
CA PHE A 361 -6.44 -2.80 18.44
C PHE A 361 -6.88 -1.44 17.86
N ILE A 362 -6.99 -1.33 16.53
CA ILE A 362 -7.45 -0.09 15.87
C ILE A 362 -8.89 0.25 16.30
N ASP A 363 -9.77 -0.74 16.38
CA ASP A 363 -11.16 -0.56 16.82
C ASP A 363 -11.23 -0.12 18.29
N PHE A 364 -10.39 -0.69 19.15
CA PHE A 364 -10.25 -0.23 20.53
C PHE A 364 -9.80 1.24 20.57
N CYS A 365 -8.74 1.60 19.82
CA CYS A 365 -8.28 3.00 19.73
C CYS A 365 -9.36 3.94 19.21
N ALA A 366 -10.20 3.50 18.28
CA ALA A 366 -11.32 4.30 17.79
C ALA A 366 -12.40 4.50 18.86
N ARG A 367 -12.71 3.47 19.64
CA ARG A 367 -13.70 3.58 20.75
C ARG A 367 -13.27 4.57 21.83
N VAL A 368 -11.97 4.67 22.09
CA VAL A 368 -11.42 5.63 23.07
C VAL A 368 -11.03 6.98 22.46
N GLY A 369 -11.41 7.23 21.18
CA GLY A 369 -11.19 8.51 20.50
C GLY A 369 -9.76 8.78 20.03
N LEU A 370 -8.88 7.78 20.02
CA LEU A 370 -7.49 7.90 19.56
C LEU A 370 -7.33 7.66 18.05
N ALA A 371 -8.26 6.91 17.42
CA ALA A 371 -8.31 6.67 16.00
C ALA A 371 -9.64 7.11 15.40
N SER A 372 -9.65 7.51 14.11
CA SER A 372 -10.84 7.93 13.37
C SER A 372 -10.64 7.64 11.87
N GLY A 373 -11.64 7.97 11.03
CA GLY A 373 -11.51 7.88 9.58
C GLY A 373 -11.10 6.49 9.08
N ARG A 374 -11.59 5.43 9.72
CA ARG A 374 -11.31 4.04 9.32
C ARG A 374 -11.97 3.75 7.98
N LYS A 375 -11.18 3.53 6.95
CA LYS A 375 -11.64 3.20 5.60
C LYS A 375 -11.99 1.72 5.53
N SER A 376 -13.04 1.40 4.79
CA SER A 376 -13.54 0.04 4.69
C SER A 376 -14.19 -0.17 3.34
N VAL A 377 -14.04 -1.35 2.77
CA VAL A 377 -14.66 -1.74 1.49
C VAL A 377 -16.05 -2.29 1.73
N SER A 378 -17.00 -1.96 0.86
CA SER A 378 -18.37 -2.49 0.96
C SER A 378 -18.38 -4.01 0.68
N PRO A 379 -19.23 -4.78 1.38
CA PRO A 379 -19.36 -6.21 1.12
C PRO A 379 -19.75 -6.52 -0.34
N GLU A 380 -20.52 -5.65 -0.98
CA GLU A 380 -20.95 -5.76 -2.36
C GLU A 380 -19.78 -5.64 -3.33
N MET A 381 -18.86 -4.69 -3.09
CA MET A 381 -17.64 -4.54 -3.89
C MET A 381 -16.75 -5.77 -3.76
N VAL A 382 -16.56 -6.28 -2.53
CA VAL A 382 -15.79 -7.50 -2.28
C VAL A 382 -16.37 -8.69 -3.04
N LYS A 383 -17.70 -8.88 -2.97
CA LYS A 383 -18.40 -9.96 -3.68
C LYS A 383 -18.23 -9.85 -5.20
N ARG A 384 -18.43 -8.64 -5.78
CA ARG A 384 -18.26 -8.41 -7.22
C ARG A 384 -16.82 -8.69 -7.67
N ARG A 385 -15.83 -8.25 -6.90
CA ARG A 385 -14.42 -8.50 -7.21
C ARG A 385 -14.12 -9.99 -7.21
N ALA A 386 -14.50 -10.70 -6.16
CA ALA A 386 -14.29 -12.14 -6.04
C ALA A 386 -14.97 -12.93 -7.16
N ALA A 387 -16.22 -12.55 -7.53
CA ALA A 387 -16.94 -13.19 -8.64
C ALA A 387 -16.26 -12.98 -9.99
N LYS A 388 -15.68 -11.77 -10.23
CA LYS A 388 -15.07 -11.42 -11.51
C LYS A 388 -13.65 -11.96 -11.67
N CYS A 389 -12.84 -11.89 -10.62
CA CYS A 389 -11.40 -12.07 -10.71
C CYS A 389 -10.85 -13.17 -9.78
N GLY A 390 -11.65 -13.68 -8.84
CA GLY A 390 -11.21 -14.69 -7.88
C GLY A 390 -10.95 -16.05 -8.52
N ASP A 391 -10.35 -16.95 -7.75
CA ASP A 391 -10.05 -18.34 -8.12
C ASP A 391 -11.20 -19.32 -7.85
N GLY A 392 -12.35 -18.83 -7.33
CA GLY A 392 -13.51 -19.62 -6.95
C GLY A 392 -13.46 -20.22 -5.55
N THR A 393 -12.41 -19.99 -4.78
CA THR A 393 -12.31 -20.48 -3.38
C THR A 393 -13.23 -19.73 -2.42
N ARG A 394 -13.69 -18.52 -2.81
CA ARG A 394 -14.76 -17.83 -2.10
C ARG A 394 -16.11 -18.24 -2.71
N PHE A 395 -16.95 -18.88 -1.93
CA PHE A 395 -18.30 -19.25 -2.37
C PHE A 395 -19.17 -17.99 -2.55
N LEU A 396 -19.72 -17.82 -3.76
CA LEU A 396 -20.57 -16.70 -4.16
C LEU A 396 -21.89 -17.22 -4.71
N SER A 397 -22.99 -16.51 -4.43
CA SER A 397 -24.25 -16.75 -5.12
C SER A 397 -24.18 -16.22 -6.56
N ASP A 398 -24.90 -16.87 -7.49
CA ASP A 398 -24.93 -16.52 -8.93
C ASP A 398 -25.36 -15.06 -9.21
N GLU A 399 -26.02 -14.42 -8.26
CA GLU A 399 -26.49 -13.03 -8.33
C GLU A 399 -25.36 -12.01 -8.60
N TYR A 400 -24.12 -12.33 -8.21
CA TYR A 400 -22.96 -11.44 -8.34
C TYR A 400 -22.06 -11.75 -9.53
N ALA A 401 -22.40 -12.75 -10.33
CA ALA A 401 -21.61 -13.19 -11.49
C ALA A 401 -21.79 -12.33 -12.76
N HIS A 402 -22.17 -11.07 -12.67
CA HIS A 402 -22.42 -10.21 -13.82
C HIS A 402 -21.14 -9.81 -14.56
N LYS A 403 -21.06 -10.18 -15.85
CA LYS A 403 -19.88 -10.06 -16.72
C LYS A 403 -19.42 -8.62 -17.06
N ASN A 404 -20.22 -7.60 -16.80
CA ASN A 404 -19.96 -6.23 -17.29
C ASN A 404 -19.77 -5.18 -16.17
N GLN A 405 -19.51 -5.60 -14.94
CA GLN A 405 -19.27 -4.65 -13.85
C GLN A 405 -17.81 -4.22 -13.81
N VAL A 406 -17.59 -2.94 -13.78
CA VAL A 406 -16.30 -2.32 -13.51
C VAL A 406 -16.12 -2.29 -11.99
N TRP A 407 -14.92 -2.44 -11.50
CA TRP A 407 -14.57 -2.33 -10.09
C TRP A 407 -13.30 -1.48 -9.93
N GLY A 408 -13.02 -1.02 -8.75
CA GLY A 408 -11.90 -0.10 -8.51
C GLY A 408 -12.26 1.30 -9.00
N PHE A 409 -11.38 1.99 -9.70
CA PHE A 409 -11.58 3.35 -10.18
C PHE A 409 -12.83 3.58 -11.03
N GLY A 410 -13.28 2.55 -11.74
CA GLY A 410 -14.48 2.62 -12.56
C GLY A 410 -15.72 2.03 -11.90
N ASP A 411 -15.65 1.62 -10.64
CA ASP A 411 -16.81 1.08 -9.94
C ASP A 411 -17.74 2.20 -9.48
N ARG A 412 -19.02 2.10 -9.87
CA ARG A 412 -20.03 3.11 -9.51
C ARG A 412 -20.34 3.19 -8.03
N ASP A 413 -20.00 2.13 -7.29
CA ASP A 413 -20.22 2.07 -5.83
C ASP A 413 -19.02 2.64 -5.05
N LEU A 414 -17.94 3.02 -5.74
CA LEU A 414 -16.81 3.64 -5.09
C LEU A 414 -17.13 5.12 -4.80
N PRO A 415 -17.10 5.58 -3.55
CA PRO A 415 -17.25 7.00 -3.22
C PRO A 415 -16.25 7.86 -3.99
N CYS A 416 -16.66 9.06 -4.43
CA CYS A 416 -15.76 9.97 -5.16
C CYS A 416 -14.49 10.31 -4.37
N GLU A 417 -14.60 10.37 -3.04
CA GLU A 417 -13.47 10.60 -2.13
C GLU A 417 -12.42 9.48 -2.21
N ASP A 418 -12.87 8.23 -2.28
CA ASP A 418 -12.01 7.06 -2.39
C ASP A 418 -11.35 6.97 -3.78
N ILE A 419 -12.04 7.39 -4.84
CA ILE A 419 -11.47 7.48 -6.20
C ILE A 419 -10.28 8.45 -6.22
N VAL A 420 -10.45 9.63 -5.63
CA VAL A 420 -9.39 10.66 -5.57
C VAL A 420 -8.20 10.16 -4.75
N GLU A 421 -8.45 9.44 -3.65
CA GLU A 421 -7.38 8.94 -2.80
C GLU A 421 -6.63 7.77 -3.44
N LEU A 422 -7.33 6.87 -4.12
CA LEU A 422 -6.72 5.79 -4.89
C LEU A 422 -5.88 6.34 -6.06
N ALA A 423 -6.33 7.40 -6.73
CA ALA A 423 -5.55 8.07 -7.76
C ALA A 423 -4.23 8.63 -7.22
N LYS A 424 -4.24 9.22 -6.00
CA LYS A 424 -3.01 9.68 -5.32
C LYS A 424 -2.08 8.55 -4.92
N MET A 425 -2.59 7.35 -4.65
CA MET A 425 -1.76 6.19 -4.30
C MET A 425 -1.11 5.52 -5.53
N GLN A 426 -1.61 5.78 -6.73
CA GLN A 426 -1.05 5.23 -7.98
C GLN A 426 0.03 6.14 -8.59
N ASN A 427 0.12 7.41 -8.17
CA ASN A 427 1.17 8.34 -8.52
C ASN A 427 2.24 8.37 -7.42
#